data_8c8f23ee5c53423b748459239c5cb2f6
#
_entry.id   8c8f23ee5c53423b748459239c5cb2f6
#
_cell.length_a   1.000
_cell.length_b   1.000
_cell.length_c   1.000
_cell.angle_alpha   90.00
_cell.angle_beta   90.00
_cell.angle_gamma   90.00
#
_symmetry.space_group_name_H-M   'P 1'
#
loop_
_entity.id
_entity.type
_entity.pdbx_description
1 polymer ?
#
loop_
_entity_poly.entity_id
_entity_poly.type
_entity_poly.pdbx_seq_one_letter_code
_entity_poly.pdbx_strand_id
1 'polypeptide(L)'
;GNRLLFVERRVANPSATVLVYLQSDGQPVDPSAWNQESAYLAALKEEGADGSFEEISWDALQAGIDEDWRIYARSASDSKGPNIQFLKALDVMAAAGVEPDYDIKVIIDTMEEMGSPVLPAAIERYSEKLAADMLIIFDGPPHYSGRPSLKFGARGISSFTLTTYGPRVPQHSGHYGNFAPNPGIRLAQILASMKSNEGRVTIPGFYDGIEIDAATRRILDAVPDDQREVMARLGIAEIDAVAGSLQEAVQWPSLNIRGLQSGWVGEQVRTIVPATATAEVDVRLVRETDGWRLLGLIEDHIKELGYHIIKDRDPTEEERQTEGRLARFDARVSYDAFRTDFDSEPGLWLSAGLVNLFGEEPVK
;
A
#
# COMPACT_ATOMS: atom_id res chain seq x y z
N GLY A 1 -13.32 19.83 10.23
CA GLY A 1 -13.21 18.61 11.03
C GLY A 1 -13.48 17.40 10.19
N ASN A 2 -12.83 16.31 10.50
CA ASN A 2 -12.94 15.02 9.81
C ASN A 2 -14.40 14.56 9.83
N ARG A 3 -14.93 14.23 8.67
CA ARG A 3 -16.34 13.85 8.53
C ARG A 3 -16.45 12.57 7.73
N LEU A 4 -17.24 11.64 8.23
CA LEU A 4 -17.78 10.53 7.46
C LEU A 4 -19.22 10.89 7.07
N LEU A 5 -19.57 10.65 5.82
CA LEU A 5 -20.95 10.75 5.37
C LEU A 5 -21.53 9.34 5.27
N PHE A 6 -22.67 9.13 5.88
CA PHE A 6 -23.45 7.90 5.73
C PHE A 6 -24.73 8.18 4.98
N VAL A 7 -25.01 7.36 3.97
CA VAL A 7 -26.26 7.39 3.18
C VAL A 7 -26.85 6.00 3.15
N GLU A 8 -28.17 5.90 3.14
CA GLU A 8 -28.88 4.62 3.07
C GLU A 8 -30.05 4.75 2.08
N ARG A 9 -30.19 3.78 1.20
CA ARG A 9 -31.35 3.56 0.36
C ARG A 9 -31.95 2.21 0.72
N ARG A 10 -33.22 2.20 1.11
CA ARG A 10 -33.95 1.00 1.46
C ARG A 10 -34.96 0.62 0.38
N VAL A 11 -35.13 -0.66 0.19
CA VAL A 11 -36.17 -1.23 -0.69
C VAL A 11 -37.16 -2.05 0.12
N ALA A 12 -38.32 -2.32 -0.46
CA ALA A 12 -39.31 -3.19 0.18
C ALA A 12 -38.87 -4.66 0.04
N ASN A 13 -38.72 -5.37 1.18
CA ASN A 13 -38.29 -6.77 1.24
C ASN A 13 -36.92 -7.02 0.56
N PRO A 14 -35.83 -6.42 1.06
CA PRO A 14 -34.52 -6.56 0.47
C PRO A 14 -34.06 -8.02 0.48
N SER A 15 -33.43 -8.46 -0.60
CA SER A 15 -32.77 -9.77 -0.69
C SER A 15 -31.46 -9.79 0.11
N ALA A 16 -30.78 -8.65 0.20
CA ALA A 16 -29.50 -8.45 0.89
C ALA A 16 -29.32 -6.97 1.26
N THR A 17 -28.27 -6.67 2.01
CA THR A 17 -27.77 -5.33 2.28
C THR A 17 -26.32 -5.22 1.80
N VAL A 18 -26.07 -4.27 0.90
CA VAL A 18 -24.74 -3.99 0.37
C VAL A 18 -24.22 -2.70 1.00
N LEU A 19 -23.07 -2.78 1.67
CA LEU A 19 -22.33 -1.63 2.15
C LEU A 19 -21.26 -1.23 1.13
N VAL A 20 -21.32 -0.02 0.64
CA VAL A 20 -20.35 0.56 -0.29
C VAL A 20 -19.48 1.54 0.48
N TYR A 21 -18.16 1.37 0.36
CA TYR A 21 -17.18 2.31 0.89
C TYR A 21 -16.56 3.11 -0.25
N LEU A 22 -16.61 4.42 -0.13
CA LEU A 22 -16.09 5.39 -1.07
C LEU A 22 -15.17 6.38 -0.35
N GLN A 23 -14.24 6.96 -1.08
CA GLN A 23 -13.30 7.96 -0.58
C GLN A 23 -13.47 9.25 -1.39
N SER A 24 -13.25 10.40 -0.77
CA SER A 24 -13.45 11.69 -1.46
C SER A 24 -12.34 12.71 -1.25
N ASP A 25 -11.28 12.33 -0.55
CA ASP A 25 -10.06 13.14 -0.37
C ASP A 25 -9.02 12.87 -1.46
N GLY A 26 -7.78 13.13 -1.20
CA GLY A 26 -6.66 12.86 -2.07
C GLY A 26 -5.33 13.28 -1.43
N GLN A 27 -4.27 12.69 -1.91
CA GLN A 27 -2.91 12.96 -1.48
C GLN A 27 -2.51 14.43 -1.71
N PRO A 28 -1.62 14.99 -0.88
CA PRO A 28 -0.96 16.26 -1.18
C PRO A 28 -0.31 16.26 -2.57
N VAL A 29 -0.17 17.41 -3.16
CA VAL A 29 0.47 17.57 -4.47
C VAL A 29 1.82 18.26 -4.36
N ASP A 30 2.75 17.84 -5.20
CA ASP A 30 3.91 18.63 -5.58
C ASP A 30 3.59 19.33 -6.91
N PRO A 31 3.36 20.65 -6.92
CA PRO A 31 2.97 21.35 -8.14
C PRO A 31 4.02 21.23 -9.27
N SER A 32 5.30 21.04 -8.92
CA SER A 32 6.38 20.91 -9.89
C SER A 32 6.35 19.60 -10.68
N ALA A 33 5.66 18.59 -10.17
CA ALA A 33 5.51 17.29 -10.80
C ALA A 33 4.29 17.20 -11.74
N TRP A 34 3.51 18.31 -11.90
CA TRP A 34 2.31 18.33 -12.72
C TRP A 34 2.54 19.05 -14.02
N ASN A 35 2.19 18.39 -15.12
CA ASN A 35 2.30 18.90 -16.47
C ASN A 35 0.98 19.54 -16.94
N GLN A 36 0.42 20.45 -16.12
CA GLN A 36 -0.78 21.25 -16.38
C GLN A 36 -0.80 22.48 -15.47
N GLU A 37 -1.71 23.42 -15.72
CA GLU A 37 -1.81 24.70 -14.99
C GLU A 37 -1.92 24.49 -13.47
N SER A 38 -2.72 23.53 -13.04
CA SER A 38 -2.90 23.18 -11.63
C SER A 38 -3.30 21.72 -11.48
N ALA A 39 -2.76 21.06 -10.47
CA ALA A 39 -3.16 19.71 -10.11
C ALA A 39 -4.66 19.58 -9.76
N TYR A 40 -5.30 20.66 -9.36
CA TYR A 40 -6.72 20.71 -8.97
C TYR A 40 -7.67 21.22 -10.06
N LEU A 41 -7.13 21.67 -11.20
CA LEU A 41 -7.90 22.03 -12.36
C LEU A 41 -7.93 20.84 -13.33
N ALA A 42 -9.11 20.25 -13.54
CA ALA A 42 -9.24 19.09 -14.40
C ALA A 42 -8.91 19.44 -15.86
N ALA A 43 -8.03 18.66 -16.47
CA ALA A 43 -7.66 18.72 -17.86
C ALA A 43 -8.12 17.45 -18.59
N LEU A 44 -8.75 17.58 -19.76
CA LEU A 44 -9.04 16.48 -20.65
C LEU A 44 -7.84 16.27 -21.56
N LYS A 45 -7.32 15.04 -21.64
CA LYS A 45 -6.12 14.75 -22.44
C LYS A 45 -6.33 13.53 -23.32
N GLU A 46 -5.63 13.53 -24.48
CA GLU A 46 -5.50 12.39 -25.36
C GLU A 46 -4.05 11.90 -25.40
N GLU A 47 -3.85 10.63 -25.70
CA GLU A 47 -2.53 10.03 -25.83
C GLU A 47 -1.97 10.28 -27.22
N GLY A 48 -0.81 10.91 -27.31
CA GLY A 48 -0.06 11.13 -28.53
C GLY A 48 0.66 9.84 -29.00
N ALA A 49 1.12 9.85 -30.25
CA ALA A 49 1.83 8.72 -30.84
C ALA A 49 3.15 8.34 -30.14
N ASP A 50 3.69 9.22 -29.34
CA ASP A 50 4.90 9.02 -28.53
C ASP A 50 4.60 8.58 -27.08
N GLY A 51 3.30 8.35 -26.75
CA GLY A 51 2.85 7.99 -25.40
C GLY A 51 2.74 9.17 -24.44
N SER A 52 2.95 10.41 -24.91
CA SER A 52 2.67 11.61 -24.10
C SER A 52 1.16 11.91 -24.10
N PHE A 53 0.69 12.60 -23.04
CA PHE A 53 -0.69 13.03 -22.94
C PHE A 53 -0.79 14.53 -23.15
N GLU A 54 -1.46 14.95 -24.23
CA GLU A 54 -1.68 16.34 -24.60
C GLU A 54 -3.08 16.81 -24.20
N GLU A 55 -3.18 18.06 -23.73
CA GLU A 55 -4.46 18.63 -23.32
C GLU A 55 -5.29 18.99 -24.56
N ILE A 56 -6.57 18.56 -24.55
CA ILE A 56 -7.56 18.87 -25.58
C ILE A 56 -8.71 19.66 -24.98
N SER A 57 -9.44 20.41 -25.84
CA SER A 57 -10.59 21.20 -25.41
C SER A 57 -11.72 20.32 -24.91
N TRP A 58 -12.36 20.69 -23.80
CA TRP A 58 -13.60 20.06 -23.32
C TRP A 58 -14.74 20.11 -24.33
N ASP A 59 -14.70 21.03 -25.30
CA ASP A 59 -15.67 21.10 -26.39
C ASP A 59 -15.63 19.88 -27.32
N ALA A 60 -14.51 19.14 -27.32
CA ALA A 60 -14.39 17.90 -28.09
C ALA A 60 -15.47 16.86 -27.68
N LEU A 61 -15.89 16.87 -26.41
CA LEU A 61 -16.97 15.99 -25.90
C LEU A 61 -18.33 16.22 -26.58
N GLN A 62 -18.55 17.38 -27.22
CA GLN A 62 -19.79 17.66 -27.95
C GLN A 62 -19.85 16.89 -29.29
N ALA A 63 -18.71 16.56 -29.84
CA ALA A 63 -18.62 15.78 -31.09
C ALA A 63 -18.66 14.27 -30.88
N GLY A 64 -18.39 13.82 -29.64
CA GLY A 64 -18.36 12.43 -29.23
C GLY A 64 -17.36 12.20 -28.10
N ILE A 65 -17.32 10.98 -27.60
CA ILE A 65 -16.37 10.57 -26.56
C ILE A 65 -15.44 9.52 -27.20
N ASP A 66 -14.14 9.75 -27.10
CA ASP A 66 -13.14 8.74 -27.37
C ASP A 66 -12.83 8.02 -26.06
N GLU A 67 -12.82 6.67 -26.09
CA GLU A 67 -12.60 5.84 -24.89
C GLU A 67 -11.19 5.95 -24.35
N ASP A 68 -10.24 6.42 -25.18
CA ASP A 68 -8.84 6.62 -24.80
C ASP A 68 -8.58 8.00 -24.17
N TRP A 69 -9.54 8.91 -24.22
CA TRP A 69 -9.39 10.19 -23.51
C TRP A 69 -9.38 10.00 -21.99
N ARG A 70 -8.57 10.80 -21.32
CA ARG A 70 -8.37 10.73 -19.86
C ARG A 70 -8.59 12.09 -19.21
N ILE A 71 -9.17 12.08 -18.01
CA ILE A 71 -9.30 13.28 -17.17
C ILE A 71 -8.17 13.27 -16.14
N TYR A 72 -7.32 14.28 -16.22
CA TYR A 72 -6.19 14.47 -15.30
C TYR A 72 -6.51 15.54 -14.27
N ALA A 73 -6.58 15.16 -13.02
CA ALA A 73 -6.60 16.04 -11.86
C ALA A 73 -6.24 15.26 -10.60
N ARG A 74 -5.83 15.92 -9.52
CA ARG A 74 -5.72 15.27 -8.21
C ARG A 74 -7.08 14.69 -7.80
N SER A 75 -7.10 13.45 -7.36
CA SER A 75 -8.30 12.68 -6.97
C SER A 75 -9.27 12.34 -8.12
N ALA A 76 -8.93 12.58 -9.38
CA ALA A 76 -9.81 12.20 -10.50
C ALA A 76 -10.00 10.69 -10.58
N SER A 77 -8.95 9.90 -10.32
CA SER A 77 -9.01 8.44 -10.24
C SER A 77 -9.15 7.97 -8.79
N ASP A 78 -8.29 8.44 -7.94
CA ASP A 78 -8.20 8.07 -6.52
C ASP A 78 -8.59 9.29 -5.65
N SER A 79 -9.90 9.39 -5.18
CA SER A 79 -10.99 8.46 -5.60
C SER A 79 -12.31 9.19 -5.88
N LYS A 80 -12.31 10.43 -6.39
CA LYS A 80 -13.57 11.14 -6.73
C LYS A 80 -14.26 10.57 -7.97
N GLY A 81 -13.48 10.03 -8.92
CA GLY A 81 -14.00 9.32 -10.09
C GLY A 81 -14.94 8.18 -9.71
N PRO A 82 -14.52 7.21 -8.89
CA PRO A 82 -15.38 6.13 -8.38
C PRO A 82 -16.66 6.62 -7.72
N ASN A 83 -16.64 7.74 -6.96
CA ASN A 83 -17.85 8.36 -6.39
C ASN A 83 -18.83 8.76 -7.50
N ILE A 84 -18.35 9.44 -8.52
CA ILE A 84 -19.18 9.89 -9.64
C ILE A 84 -19.71 8.72 -10.47
N GLN A 85 -18.87 7.71 -10.71
CA GLN A 85 -19.26 6.48 -11.42
C GLN A 85 -20.38 5.75 -10.66
N PHE A 86 -20.26 5.60 -9.35
CA PHE A 86 -21.28 4.98 -8.53
C PHE A 86 -22.61 5.75 -8.57
N LEU A 87 -22.57 7.09 -8.42
CA LEU A 87 -23.77 7.93 -8.51
C LEU A 87 -24.42 7.86 -9.90
N LYS A 88 -23.60 7.85 -10.96
CA LYS A 88 -24.09 7.72 -12.34
C LYS A 88 -24.70 6.34 -12.62
N ALA A 89 -24.16 5.29 -12.05
CA ALA A 89 -24.79 3.97 -12.14
C ALA A 89 -26.20 3.97 -11.54
N LEU A 90 -26.41 4.61 -10.37
CA LEU A 90 -27.74 4.76 -9.78
C LEU A 90 -28.67 5.64 -10.62
N ASP A 91 -28.17 6.73 -11.21
CA ASP A 91 -28.95 7.58 -12.14
C ASP A 91 -29.41 6.79 -13.38
N VAL A 92 -28.51 5.99 -13.97
CA VAL A 92 -28.82 5.16 -15.14
C VAL A 92 -29.85 4.10 -14.81
N MET A 93 -29.72 3.40 -13.66
CA MET A 93 -30.70 2.44 -13.19
C MET A 93 -32.07 3.09 -13.02
N ALA A 94 -32.13 4.25 -12.36
CA ALA A 94 -33.38 4.97 -12.16
C ALA A 94 -34.03 5.42 -13.48
N ALA A 95 -33.22 5.92 -14.43
CA ALA A 95 -33.70 6.30 -15.76
C ALA A 95 -34.22 5.10 -16.59
N ALA A 96 -33.64 3.93 -16.39
CA ALA A 96 -34.08 2.68 -17.01
C ALA A 96 -35.27 2.03 -16.29
N GLY A 97 -35.74 2.59 -15.18
CA GLY A 97 -36.79 1.98 -14.35
C GLY A 97 -36.35 0.69 -13.65
N VAL A 98 -35.06 0.51 -13.46
CA VAL A 98 -34.47 -0.66 -12.77
C VAL A 98 -34.30 -0.32 -11.30
N GLU A 99 -34.98 -1.03 -10.43
CA GLU A 99 -34.82 -0.94 -8.99
C GLU A 99 -33.99 -2.12 -8.48
N PRO A 100 -32.96 -1.88 -7.65
CA PRO A 100 -32.28 -3.00 -6.99
C PRO A 100 -33.24 -3.69 -6.02
N ASP A 101 -33.11 -4.98 -5.85
CA ASP A 101 -33.83 -5.79 -4.86
C ASP A 101 -33.06 -5.93 -3.53
N TYR A 102 -32.06 -5.10 -3.30
CA TYR A 102 -31.22 -5.06 -2.08
C TYR A 102 -31.11 -3.63 -1.53
N ASP A 103 -30.90 -3.55 -0.21
CA ASP A 103 -30.61 -2.30 0.45
C ASP A 103 -29.16 -1.84 0.13
N ILE A 104 -28.99 -0.54 -0.08
CA ILE A 104 -27.67 0.07 -0.31
C ILE A 104 -27.36 0.99 0.86
N LYS A 105 -26.25 0.73 1.51
CA LYS A 105 -25.60 1.61 2.48
C LYS A 105 -24.30 2.15 1.91
N VAL A 106 -24.00 3.42 2.16
CA VAL A 106 -22.78 4.05 1.65
C VAL A 106 -22.07 4.76 2.78
N ILE A 107 -20.79 4.54 2.92
CA ILE A 107 -19.88 5.37 3.71
C ILE A 107 -19.00 6.13 2.73
N ILE A 108 -18.92 7.46 2.88
CA ILE A 108 -17.92 8.27 2.17
C ILE A 108 -16.93 8.79 3.20
N ASP A 109 -15.68 8.36 3.09
CA ASP A 109 -14.56 8.83 3.91
C ASP A 109 -13.92 10.05 3.25
N THR A 110 -13.58 11.05 4.05
CA THR A 110 -12.92 12.28 3.59
C THR A 110 -11.49 12.39 4.06
N MET A 111 -10.93 11.31 4.62
CA MET A 111 -9.56 11.26 5.15
C MET A 111 -8.94 9.87 5.02
N GLU A 112 -9.27 9.13 3.98
CA GLU A 112 -8.70 7.81 3.72
C GLU A 112 -7.19 7.89 3.54
N GLU A 113 -6.73 8.85 2.75
CA GLU A 113 -5.33 9.12 2.44
C GLU A 113 -4.46 9.50 3.66
N MET A 114 -5.13 9.83 4.76
CA MET A 114 -4.50 10.11 6.06
C MET A 114 -4.72 8.97 7.07
N GLY A 115 -5.12 7.77 6.59
CA GLY A 115 -5.34 6.58 7.40
C GLY A 115 -6.67 6.55 8.14
N SER A 116 -7.70 7.22 7.65
CA SER A 116 -9.10 7.15 8.15
C SER A 116 -9.22 7.31 9.68
N PRO A 117 -8.68 8.36 10.29
CA PRO A 117 -8.48 8.44 11.75
C PRO A 117 -9.77 8.37 12.58
N VAL A 118 -10.93 8.65 11.99
CA VAL A 118 -12.23 8.60 12.68
C VAL A 118 -13.05 7.35 12.33
N LEU A 119 -12.67 6.61 11.30
CA LEU A 119 -13.42 5.45 10.81
C LEU A 119 -13.52 4.33 11.85
N PRO A 120 -12.46 3.92 12.56
CA PRO A 120 -12.56 2.86 13.57
C PRO A 120 -13.58 3.16 14.66
N ALA A 121 -13.53 4.35 15.24
CA ALA A 121 -14.49 4.77 16.27
C ALA A 121 -15.95 4.90 15.73
N ALA A 122 -16.09 5.27 14.46
CA ALA A 122 -17.41 5.32 13.82
C ALA A 122 -17.97 3.91 13.58
N ILE A 123 -17.16 2.96 13.15
CA ILE A 123 -17.55 1.56 12.96
C ILE A 123 -18.00 0.97 14.31
N GLU A 124 -17.22 1.16 15.37
CA GLU A 124 -17.59 0.68 16.69
C GLU A 124 -18.92 1.28 17.17
N ARG A 125 -19.07 2.60 17.06
CA ARG A 125 -20.26 3.33 17.54
C ARG A 125 -21.53 3.02 16.75
N TYR A 126 -21.42 2.77 15.46
CA TYR A 126 -22.55 2.62 14.54
C TYR A 126 -22.61 1.22 13.90
N SER A 127 -22.01 0.21 14.54
CA SER A 127 -21.93 -1.16 14.04
C SER A 127 -23.28 -1.73 13.58
N GLU A 128 -24.35 -1.56 14.37
CA GLU A 128 -25.70 -1.99 14.00
C GLU A 128 -26.23 -1.29 12.76
N LYS A 129 -25.96 0.02 12.63
CA LYS A 129 -26.38 0.80 11.47
C LYS A 129 -25.61 0.42 10.21
N LEU A 130 -24.35 0.04 10.35
CA LEU A 130 -23.44 -0.35 9.27
C LEU A 130 -23.52 -1.84 8.92
N ALA A 131 -24.26 -2.64 9.70
CA ALA A 131 -24.41 -4.07 9.44
C ALA A 131 -24.91 -4.31 8.01
N ALA A 132 -24.22 -5.19 7.28
CA ALA A 132 -24.48 -5.52 5.90
C ALA A 132 -24.06 -6.97 5.62
N ASP A 133 -24.57 -7.56 4.55
CA ASP A 133 -24.22 -8.90 4.12
C ASP A 133 -22.90 -8.92 3.35
N MET A 134 -22.59 -7.81 2.65
CA MET A 134 -21.33 -7.64 1.93
C MET A 134 -20.84 -6.20 1.97
N LEU A 135 -19.50 -6.04 1.87
CA LEU A 135 -18.82 -4.76 1.71
C LEU A 135 -18.13 -4.70 0.36
N ILE A 136 -18.38 -3.65 -0.39
CA ILE A 136 -17.71 -3.35 -1.66
C ILE A 136 -16.94 -2.03 -1.49
N ILE A 137 -15.64 -2.08 -1.74
CA ILE A 137 -14.76 -0.91 -1.70
C ILE A 137 -14.43 -0.52 -3.14
N PHE A 138 -14.75 0.71 -3.51
CA PHE A 138 -14.40 1.26 -4.82
C PHE A 138 -13.04 1.96 -4.73
N ASP A 139 -12.00 1.15 -4.86
CA ASP A 139 -10.62 1.61 -4.71
C ASP A 139 -9.65 0.83 -5.60
N GLY A 140 -8.50 1.43 -5.83
CA GLY A 140 -7.38 0.87 -6.57
C GLY A 140 -7.49 1.00 -8.09
N PRO A 141 -6.33 1.02 -8.76
CA PRO A 141 -6.29 1.11 -10.22
C PRO A 141 -6.84 -0.16 -10.86
N PRO A 142 -7.39 -0.06 -12.09
CA PRO A 142 -7.65 -1.23 -12.92
C PRO A 142 -6.34 -1.96 -13.23
N HIS A 143 -6.43 -3.21 -13.64
CA HIS A 143 -5.28 -3.94 -14.16
C HIS A 143 -4.78 -3.26 -15.44
N TYR A 144 -3.44 -3.22 -15.65
CA TYR A 144 -2.84 -2.51 -16.80
C TYR A 144 -3.27 -3.08 -18.17
N SER A 145 -3.75 -4.34 -18.22
CA SER A 145 -4.34 -4.93 -19.43
C SER A 145 -5.68 -4.30 -19.84
N GLY A 146 -6.24 -3.38 -19.04
CA GLY A 146 -7.58 -2.82 -19.25
C GLY A 146 -8.73 -3.75 -18.82
N ARG A 147 -8.45 -4.99 -18.44
CA ARG A 147 -9.49 -5.94 -17.99
C ARG A 147 -10.09 -5.50 -16.66
N PRO A 148 -11.39 -5.75 -16.43
CA PRO A 148 -12.02 -5.52 -15.14
C PRO A 148 -11.30 -6.31 -14.05
N SER A 149 -11.19 -5.71 -12.86
CA SER A 149 -10.45 -6.30 -11.75
C SER A 149 -11.31 -6.39 -10.49
N LEU A 150 -11.19 -7.51 -9.78
CA LEU A 150 -11.73 -7.70 -8.44
C LEU A 150 -10.60 -7.99 -7.47
N LYS A 151 -10.50 -7.21 -6.43
CA LYS A 151 -9.51 -7.43 -5.35
C LYS A 151 -10.21 -8.06 -4.16
N PHE A 152 -9.74 -9.21 -3.73
CA PHE A 152 -10.35 -10.00 -2.66
C PHE A 152 -9.75 -9.73 -1.28
N GLY A 153 -8.82 -8.82 -1.17
CA GLY A 153 -8.19 -8.48 0.10
C GLY A 153 -7.13 -7.40 -0.02
N ALA A 154 -6.55 -7.08 1.10
CA ALA A 154 -5.44 -6.16 1.19
C ALA A 154 -4.31 -6.74 2.05
N ARG A 155 -3.08 -6.42 1.67
CA ARG A 155 -1.91 -6.73 2.48
C ARG A 155 -1.92 -5.83 3.71
N GLY A 156 -1.63 -6.41 4.88
CA GLY A 156 -1.41 -5.63 6.08
C GLY A 156 -0.05 -4.93 6.06
N ILE A 157 0.18 -4.09 7.06
CA ILE A 157 1.46 -3.40 7.23
C ILE A 157 1.84 -3.31 8.70
N SER A 158 3.06 -3.72 8.98
CA SER A 158 3.80 -3.35 10.19
C SER A 158 5.06 -2.57 9.81
N SER A 159 5.63 -1.85 10.74
CA SER A 159 6.82 -1.04 10.50
C SER A 159 7.66 -0.91 11.76
N PHE A 160 8.94 -0.59 11.57
CA PHE A 160 9.83 -0.27 12.66
C PHE A 160 10.85 0.78 12.25
N THR A 161 11.27 1.56 13.25
CA THR A 161 12.43 2.44 13.15
C THR A 161 13.59 1.76 13.89
N LEU A 162 14.70 1.58 13.19
CA LEU A 162 15.92 0.99 13.76
C LEU A 162 17.03 2.05 13.80
N THR A 163 17.49 2.41 15.00
CA THR A 163 18.59 3.35 15.19
C THR A 163 19.76 2.65 15.85
N THR A 164 20.92 2.69 15.24
CA THR A 164 22.20 2.25 15.84
C THR A 164 23.01 3.43 16.34
N TYR A 165 23.79 3.20 17.38
CA TYR A 165 24.54 4.23 18.08
C TYR A 165 26.04 4.07 17.89
N GLY A 166 26.73 5.19 17.69
CA GLY A 166 28.17 5.37 17.70
C GLY A 166 28.60 6.27 18.89
N PRO A 167 29.58 7.14 18.71
CA PRO A 167 29.99 8.10 19.74
C PRO A 167 28.84 9.02 20.13
N ARG A 168 28.89 9.58 21.34
CA ARG A 168 27.81 10.45 21.89
C ARG A 168 27.50 11.65 20.98
N VAL A 169 28.52 12.22 20.38
CA VAL A 169 28.44 13.28 19.38
C VAL A 169 29.35 12.91 18.20
N PRO A 170 29.08 13.43 16.99
CA PRO A 170 29.94 13.17 15.85
C PRO A 170 31.40 13.49 16.16
N GLN A 171 32.33 12.63 15.76
CA GLN A 171 33.75 12.77 15.99
C GLN A 171 34.51 12.97 14.68
N HIS A 172 35.63 13.69 14.68
CA HIS A 172 36.46 13.83 13.50
C HIS A 172 37.04 12.47 13.09
N SER A 173 36.77 12.02 11.86
CA SER A 173 37.14 10.67 11.39
C SER A 173 38.65 10.47 11.25
N GLY A 174 39.42 11.56 11.04
CA GLY A 174 40.90 11.53 11.02
C GLY A 174 41.53 11.27 12.40
N HIS A 175 40.80 11.58 13.48
CA HIS A 175 41.27 11.35 14.85
C HIS A 175 40.70 10.05 15.45
N TYR A 176 39.44 9.72 15.14
CA TYR A 176 38.71 8.63 15.80
C TYR A 176 38.25 7.51 14.83
N GLY A 177 38.55 7.64 13.53
CA GLY A 177 38.36 6.53 12.59
C GLY A 177 39.12 5.29 13.04
N ASN A 178 38.59 4.10 12.82
CA ASN A 178 39.08 2.81 13.32
C ASN A 178 39.07 2.63 14.84
N PHE A 179 38.76 3.68 15.61
CA PHE A 179 38.65 3.63 17.07
C PHE A 179 37.17 3.73 17.52
N ALA A 180 36.49 4.80 17.12
CA ALA A 180 35.05 4.95 17.39
C ALA A 180 34.24 4.11 16.40
N PRO A 181 33.27 3.29 16.89
CA PRO A 181 32.44 2.50 16.00
C PRO A 181 31.53 3.39 15.15
N ASN A 182 31.48 3.10 13.84
CA ASN A 182 30.61 3.85 12.93
C ASN A 182 29.20 3.23 12.93
N PRO A 183 28.16 3.97 13.34
CA PRO A 183 26.79 3.45 13.40
C PRO A 183 26.22 3.14 12.01
N GLY A 184 26.62 3.87 10.96
CA GLY A 184 26.19 3.59 9.59
C GLY A 184 26.63 2.21 9.11
N ILE A 185 27.88 1.83 9.40
CA ILE A 185 28.37 0.45 9.08
C ILE A 185 27.60 -0.60 9.89
N ARG A 186 27.36 -0.35 11.18
CA ARG A 186 26.60 -1.27 12.05
C ARG A 186 25.18 -1.47 11.55
N LEU A 187 24.48 -0.38 11.20
CA LEU A 187 23.13 -0.44 10.64
C LEU A 187 23.11 -1.20 9.31
N ALA A 188 24.03 -0.90 8.40
CA ALA A 188 24.14 -1.60 7.12
C ALA A 188 24.36 -3.12 7.30
N GLN A 189 25.19 -3.53 8.27
CA GLN A 189 25.41 -4.95 8.58
C GLN A 189 24.13 -5.64 9.10
N ILE A 190 23.37 -4.99 9.98
CA ILE A 190 22.08 -5.52 10.45
C ILE A 190 21.11 -5.67 9.27
N LEU A 191 20.92 -4.64 8.48
CA LEU A 191 19.99 -4.66 7.35
C LEU A 191 20.37 -5.69 6.30
N ALA A 192 21.67 -5.78 5.95
CA ALA A 192 22.18 -6.76 5.00
C ALA A 192 22.05 -8.21 5.49
N SER A 193 22.04 -8.45 6.81
CA SER A 193 21.84 -9.79 7.36
C SER A 193 20.39 -10.27 7.32
N MET A 194 19.41 -9.37 7.09
CA MET A 194 17.98 -9.68 7.07
C MET A 194 17.48 -10.19 5.72
N LYS A 195 18.20 -9.90 4.62
CA LYS A 195 17.84 -10.33 3.26
C LYS A 195 19.04 -10.90 2.54
N SER A 196 18.82 -11.92 1.72
CA SER A 196 19.82 -12.41 0.77
C SER A 196 20.00 -11.45 -0.41
N ASN A 197 21.05 -11.65 -1.21
CA ASN A 197 21.27 -10.88 -2.43
C ASN A 197 20.15 -11.05 -3.46
N GLU A 198 19.43 -12.18 -3.41
CA GLU A 198 18.31 -12.50 -4.27
C GLU A 198 16.98 -11.93 -3.72
N GLY A 199 17.02 -11.10 -2.66
CA GLY A 199 15.88 -10.40 -2.11
C GLY A 199 15.03 -11.19 -1.10
N ARG A 200 15.36 -12.46 -0.81
CA ARG A 200 14.63 -13.28 0.15
C ARG A 200 15.01 -12.91 1.59
N VAL A 201 14.04 -12.77 2.48
CA VAL A 201 14.29 -12.55 3.93
C VAL A 201 14.90 -13.81 4.51
N THR A 202 16.02 -13.66 5.22
CA THR A 202 16.84 -14.76 5.77
C THR A 202 16.53 -15.07 7.23
N ILE A 203 15.68 -14.28 7.87
CA ILE A 203 15.29 -14.45 9.27
C ILE A 203 14.47 -15.74 9.41
N PRO A 204 14.91 -16.72 10.24
CA PRO A 204 14.18 -17.97 10.42
C PRO A 204 12.73 -17.74 10.87
N GLY A 205 11.81 -18.52 10.30
CA GLY A 205 10.38 -18.41 10.64
C GLY A 205 9.63 -17.25 9.98
N PHE A 206 10.29 -16.37 9.20
CA PHE A 206 9.65 -15.21 8.59
C PHE A 206 8.52 -15.59 7.63
N TYR A 207 8.67 -16.71 6.92
CA TYR A 207 7.71 -17.21 5.94
C TYR A 207 6.85 -18.37 6.44
N ASP A 208 6.96 -18.75 7.72
CA ASP A 208 6.22 -19.90 8.26
C ASP A 208 4.71 -19.70 8.22
N GLY A 209 4.01 -20.79 7.90
CA GLY A 209 2.55 -20.81 7.83
C GLY A 209 1.94 -20.36 6.52
N ILE A 210 2.76 -19.99 5.52
CA ILE A 210 2.27 -19.53 4.22
C ILE A 210 2.27 -20.71 3.24
N GLU A 211 1.07 -21.03 2.74
CA GLU A 211 0.86 -22.04 1.73
C GLU A 211 0.04 -21.46 0.57
N ILE A 212 0.57 -21.57 -0.64
CA ILE A 212 -0.13 -21.23 -1.87
C ILE A 212 -0.64 -22.54 -2.46
N ASP A 213 -1.91 -22.86 -2.20
CA ASP A 213 -2.55 -24.07 -2.69
C ASP A 213 -2.75 -24.05 -4.22
N ALA A 214 -3.13 -25.21 -4.79
CA ALA A 214 -3.31 -25.35 -6.23
C ALA A 214 -4.49 -24.52 -6.77
N ALA A 215 -5.48 -24.20 -5.96
CA ALA A 215 -6.59 -23.34 -6.35
C ALA A 215 -6.17 -21.88 -6.44
N THR A 216 -5.51 -21.37 -5.40
CA THR A 216 -4.91 -20.03 -5.39
C THR A 216 -3.90 -19.86 -6.53
N ARG A 217 -3.00 -20.84 -6.74
CA ARG A 217 -2.02 -20.80 -7.83
C ARG A 217 -2.67 -20.62 -9.20
N ARG A 218 -3.75 -21.38 -9.48
CA ARG A 218 -4.49 -21.25 -10.75
C ARG A 218 -5.07 -19.84 -10.97
N ILE A 219 -5.49 -19.17 -9.90
CA ILE A 219 -6.00 -17.79 -9.97
C ILE A 219 -4.86 -16.82 -10.25
N LEU A 220 -3.72 -16.97 -9.55
CA LEU A 220 -2.55 -16.13 -9.77
C LEU A 220 -1.98 -16.30 -11.19
N ASP A 221 -1.94 -17.53 -11.69
CA ASP A 221 -1.45 -17.86 -13.05
C ASP A 221 -2.39 -17.34 -14.15
N ALA A 222 -3.66 -17.09 -13.83
CA ALA A 222 -4.64 -16.54 -14.77
C ALA A 222 -4.56 -15.01 -14.93
N VAL A 223 -3.82 -14.33 -14.05
CA VAL A 223 -3.57 -12.89 -14.18
C VAL A 223 -2.68 -12.65 -15.41
N PRO A 224 -3.10 -11.79 -16.35
CA PRO A 224 -2.40 -11.60 -17.62
C PRO A 224 -1.18 -10.68 -17.48
N ASP A 225 -0.29 -10.97 -16.54
CA ASP A 225 0.96 -10.23 -16.34
C ASP A 225 2.02 -10.66 -17.35
N ASP A 226 2.51 -9.72 -18.13
CA ASP A 226 3.79 -9.89 -18.84
C ASP A 226 4.92 -9.36 -17.96
N GLN A 227 5.71 -10.27 -17.38
CA GLN A 227 6.81 -9.92 -16.49
C GLN A 227 7.82 -8.98 -17.16
N ARG A 228 8.06 -9.12 -18.47
CA ARG A 228 9.01 -8.26 -19.20
C ARG A 228 8.46 -6.84 -19.34
N GLU A 229 7.18 -6.72 -19.60
CA GLU A 229 6.49 -5.43 -19.68
C GLU A 229 6.49 -4.74 -18.32
N VAL A 230 6.18 -5.48 -17.24
CA VAL A 230 6.25 -4.96 -15.86
C VAL A 230 7.66 -4.48 -15.53
N MET A 231 8.70 -5.28 -15.83
CA MET A 231 10.10 -4.91 -15.61
C MET A 231 10.50 -3.67 -16.42
N ALA A 232 10.09 -3.60 -17.68
CA ALA A 232 10.36 -2.44 -18.56
C ALA A 232 9.71 -1.15 -18.02
N ARG A 233 8.45 -1.24 -17.58
CA ARG A 233 7.72 -0.12 -16.96
C ARG A 233 8.37 0.35 -15.64
N LEU A 234 8.90 -0.58 -14.85
CA LEU A 234 9.61 -0.27 -13.60
C LEU A 234 11.06 0.19 -13.84
N GLY A 235 11.59 0.02 -15.06
CA GLY A 235 12.99 0.36 -15.41
C GLY A 235 14.01 -0.52 -14.70
N ILE A 236 13.71 -1.82 -14.46
CA ILE A 236 14.58 -2.78 -13.79
C ILE A 236 14.99 -3.90 -14.73
N ALA A 237 16.22 -4.40 -14.56
CA ALA A 237 16.77 -5.49 -15.35
C ALA A 237 16.62 -6.88 -14.69
N GLU A 238 16.40 -6.92 -13.39
CA GLU A 238 16.20 -8.15 -12.60
C GLU A 238 15.16 -7.92 -11.49
N ILE A 239 14.58 -9.00 -10.99
CA ILE A 239 13.62 -9.01 -9.90
C ILE A 239 14.20 -9.68 -8.66
N ASP A 240 13.66 -9.40 -7.48
CA ASP A 240 13.89 -10.21 -6.29
C ASP A 240 13.33 -11.63 -6.52
N ALA A 241 14.13 -12.67 -6.24
CA ALA A 241 13.77 -14.06 -6.47
C ALA A 241 12.99 -14.68 -5.29
N VAL A 242 11.99 -13.96 -4.78
CA VAL A 242 11.09 -14.47 -3.71
C VAL A 242 10.10 -15.48 -4.28
N ALA A 243 9.61 -15.23 -5.49
CA ALA A 243 8.66 -16.08 -6.21
C ALA A 243 8.83 -15.96 -7.73
N GLY A 244 8.12 -16.81 -8.48
CA GLY A 244 8.25 -16.90 -9.94
C GLY A 244 7.52 -15.80 -10.72
N SER A 245 6.55 -15.11 -10.11
CA SER A 245 5.77 -14.04 -10.73
C SER A 245 5.47 -12.92 -9.74
N LEU A 246 5.05 -11.75 -10.25
CA LEU A 246 4.61 -10.62 -9.43
C LEU A 246 3.46 -11.03 -8.51
N GLN A 247 2.45 -11.71 -9.06
CA GLN A 247 1.26 -12.12 -8.31
C GLN A 247 1.59 -13.12 -7.20
N GLU A 248 2.51 -14.03 -7.45
CA GLU A 248 3.00 -14.94 -6.41
C GLU A 248 3.86 -14.20 -5.38
N ALA A 249 4.73 -13.28 -5.80
CA ALA A 249 5.61 -12.52 -4.91
C ALA A 249 4.83 -11.70 -3.87
N VAL A 250 3.67 -11.12 -4.25
CA VAL A 250 2.84 -10.34 -3.31
C VAL A 250 2.04 -11.20 -2.33
N GLN A 251 2.00 -12.53 -2.51
CA GLN A 251 1.44 -13.47 -1.52
C GLN A 251 2.42 -13.80 -0.39
N TRP A 252 3.64 -13.27 -0.42
CA TRP A 252 4.64 -13.43 0.62
C TRP A 252 4.84 -12.13 1.40
N PRO A 253 5.12 -12.19 2.72
CA PRO A 253 5.47 -10.98 3.46
C PRO A 253 6.78 -10.40 2.92
N SER A 254 6.89 -9.08 2.93
CA SER A 254 8.11 -8.41 2.46
C SER A 254 8.71 -7.54 3.56
N LEU A 255 10.03 -7.41 3.54
CA LEU A 255 10.78 -6.46 4.34
C LEU A 255 11.41 -5.44 3.40
N ASN A 256 11.07 -4.16 3.56
CA ASN A 256 11.47 -3.09 2.67
C ASN A 256 12.03 -1.90 3.45
N ILE A 257 13.21 -1.41 3.05
CA ILE A 257 13.83 -0.21 3.61
C ILE A 257 13.26 0.99 2.86
N ARG A 258 12.43 1.78 3.53
CA ARG A 258 11.82 2.99 2.95
C ARG A 258 12.58 4.28 3.26
N GLY A 259 13.55 4.22 4.18
CA GLY A 259 14.40 5.36 4.52
C GLY A 259 15.68 4.90 5.20
N LEU A 260 16.79 5.56 4.90
CA LEU A 260 18.11 5.28 5.50
C LEU A 260 18.90 6.59 5.64
N GLN A 261 19.38 6.87 6.85
CA GLN A 261 20.12 8.10 7.14
C GLN A 261 21.28 7.87 8.10
N SER A 262 22.46 8.41 7.77
CA SER A 262 23.61 8.52 8.67
C SER A 262 24.54 9.64 8.21
N GLY A 263 24.76 10.65 9.05
CA GLY A 263 25.53 11.84 8.68
C GLY A 263 24.86 12.63 7.54
N TRP A 264 25.68 13.20 6.67
CA TRP A 264 25.25 14.03 5.53
C TRP A 264 25.93 13.60 4.25
N VAL A 265 25.28 13.83 3.11
CA VAL A 265 25.78 13.53 1.76
C VAL A 265 25.78 14.81 0.90
N GLY A 266 26.42 14.76 -0.27
CA GLY A 266 26.51 15.88 -1.20
C GLY A 266 27.27 17.06 -0.61
N GLU A 267 26.79 18.27 -0.84
CA GLU A 267 27.45 19.52 -0.41
C GLU A 267 27.57 19.67 1.13
N GLN A 268 26.73 18.95 1.88
CA GLN A 268 26.75 19.00 3.34
C GLN A 268 27.66 17.97 3.99
N VAL A 269 28.37 17.13 3.22
CA VAL A 269 29.25 16.09 3.75
C VAL A 269 30.26 16.64 4.75
N ARG A 270 30.54 15.89 5.81
CA ARG A 270 31.51 16.22 6.87
C ARG A 270 32.49 15.08 7.06
N THR A 271 33.71 15.41 7.48
CA THR A 271 34.74 14.41 7.81
C THR A 271 34.54 13.86 9.22
N ILE A 272 33.52 13.04 9.41
CA ILE A 272 33.09 12.56 10.73
C ILE A 272 32.88 11.05 10.83
N VAL A 273 32.91 10.53 12.06
CA VAL A 273 32.20 9.32 12.48
C VAL A 273 30.86 9.80 13.06
N PRO A 274 29.71 9.49 12.46
CA PRO A 274 28.39 9.92 12.94
C PRO A 274 28.08 9.42 14.36
N ALA A 275 27.16 10.09 15.04
CA ALA A 275 26.67 9.65 16.35
C ALA A 275 25.60 8.56 16.25
N THR A 276 24.79 8.61 15.21
CA THR A 276 23.67 7.66 14.96
C THR A 276 23.54 7.33 13.47
N ALA A 277 22.88 6.21 13.22
CA ALA A 277 22.33 5.87 11.91
C ALA A 277 20.93 5.27 12.10
N THR A 278 19.97 5.66 11.26
CA THR A 278 18.57 5.27 11.38
C THR A 278 18.05 4.73 10.07
N ALA A 279 17.29 3.64 10.15
CA ALA A 279 16.50 3.09 9.06
C ALA A 279 15.01 3.09 9.42
N GLU A 280 14.19 3.44 8.43
CA GLU A 280 12.76 3.22 8.44
C GLU A 280 12.44 2.00 7.59
N VAL A 281 11.76 1.02 8.16
CA VAL A 281 11.48 -0.25 7.50
C VAL A 281 10.01 -0.57 7.61
N ASP A 282 9.39 -1.01 6.51
CA ASP A 282 8.07 -1.60 6.50
C ASP A 282 8.11 -3.10 6.20
N VAL A 283 7.17 -3.81 6.80
CA VAL A 283 6.91 -5.23 6.59
C VAL A 283 5.49 -5.37 6.09
N ARG A 284 5.32 -5.77 4.83
CA ARG A 284 4.00 -6.10 4.32
C ARG A 284 3.59 -7.46 4.81
N LEU A 285 2.38 -7.53 5.34
CA LEU A 285 1.78 -8.75 5.88
C LEU A 285 0.89 -9.41 4.84
N VAL A 286 0.75 -10.73 4.95
CA VAL A 286 -0.24 -11.52 4.22
C VAL A 286 -1.18 -12.18 5.25
N ARG A 287 -2.32 -12.72 4.81
CA ARG A 287 -3.36 -13.27 5.69
C ARG A 287 -2.82 -14.25 6.74
N GLU A 288 -1.83 -15.03 6.38
CA GLU A 288 -1.23 -16.09 7.21
C GLU A 288 -0.20 -15.56 8.21
N THR A 289 0.11 -14.24 8.20
CA THR A 289 1.15 -13.64 9.04
C THR A 289 0.57 -12.77 10.15
N ASP A 290 1.15 -12.88 11.33
CA ASP A 290 0.94 -11.98 12.47
C ASP A 290 2.05 -10.93 12.50
N GLY A 291 1.68 -9.65 12.48
CA GLY A 291 2.62 -8.53 12.40
C GLY A 291 3.53 -8.44 13.63
N TRP A 292 3.01 -8.71 14.84
CA TRP A 292 3.80 -8.69 16.05
C TRP A 292 4.79 -9.86 16.11
N ARG A 293 4.38 -11.05 15.62
CA ARG A 293 5.28 -12.20 15.50
C ARG A 293 6.46 -11.88 14.58
N LEU A 294 6.20 -11.31 13.39
CA LEU A 294 7.28 -10.97 12.46
C LEU A 294 8.22 -9.90 13.03
N LEU A 295 7.68 -8.86 13.68
CA LEU A 295 8.49 -7.85 14.36
C LEU A 295 9.32 -8.45 15.50
N GLY A 296 8.78 -9.42 16.24
CA GLY A 296 9.51 -10.16 17.26
C GLY A 296 10.67 -10.97 16.70
N LEU A 297 10.47 -11.68 15.57
CA LEU A 297 11.55 -12.39 14.87
C LEU A 297 12.67 -11.46 14.41
N ILE A 298 12.31 -10.26 13.92
CA ILE A 298 13.29 -9.25 13.53
C ILE A 298 14.08 -8.74 14.75
N GLU A 299 13.39 -8.42 15.84
CA GLU A 299 14.04 -7.97 17.07
C GLU A 299 15.00 -9.02 17.62
N ASP A 300 14.57 -10.29 17.64
CA ASP A 300 15.41 -11.39 18.13
C ASP A 300 16.62 -11.63 17.24
N HIS A 301 16.46 -11.52 15.91
CA HIS A 301 17.58 -11.55 14.98
C HIS A 301 18.62 -10.47 15.29
N ILE A 302 18.17 -9.24 15.61
CA ILE A 302 19.09 -8.15 15.97
C ILE A 302 19.80 -8.44 17.30
N LYS A 303 19.11 -9.04 18.28
CA LYS A 303 19.72 -9.49 19.55
C LYS A 303 20.77 -10.58 19.33
N GLU A 304 20.50 -11.54 18.44
CA GLU A 304 21.44 -12.63 18.08
C GLU A 304 22.73 -12.07 17.43
N LEU A 305 22.68 -10.91 16.76
CA LEU A 305 23.85 -10.18 16.29
C LEU A 305 24.62 -9.47 17.42
N GLY A 306 24.17 -9.63 18.67
CA GLY A 306 24.83 -9.10 19.88
C GLY A 306 24.46 -7.65 20.20
N TYR A 307 23.31 -7.15 19.74
CA TYR A 307 22.84 -5.82 20.07
C TYR A 307 21.97 -5.80 21.33
N HIS A 308 22.25 -4.87 22.23
CA HIS A 308 21.35 -4.50 23.32
C HIS A 308 20.23 -3.61 22.74
N ILE A 309 18.97 -4.07 22.89
CA ILE A 309 17.80 -3.38 22.35
C ILE A 309 17.20 -2.41 23.35
N ILE A 310 16.99 -1.18 22.90
CA ILE A 310 16.33 -0.10 23.63
C ILE A 310 15.00 0.20 22.93
N LYS A 311 13.99 0.59 23.68
CA LYS A 311 12.65 0.97 23.16
C LYS A 311 12.26 2.34 23.68
N ASP A 312 11.63 3.14 22.81
CA ASP A 312 10.99 4.42 23.13
C ASP A 312 11.89 5.49 23.80
N ARG A 313 13.19 5.30 23.81
CA ARG A 313 14.15 6.25 24.38
C ARG A 313 15.54 6.10 23.78
N ASP A 314 16.40 7.06 24.04
CA ASP A 314 17.83 6.95 23.75
C ASP A 314 18.58 6.18 24.85
N PRO A 315 19.79 5.66 24.56
CA PRO A 315 20.61 4.94 25.53
C PRO A 315 20.99 5.82 26.70
N THR A 316 20.94 5.25 27.90
CA THR A 316 21.46 5.87 29.11
C THR A 316 22.98 5.95 29.07
N GLU A 317 23.57 6.73 29.99
CA GLU A 317 25.02 6.81 30.13
C GLU A 317 25.65 5.48 30.53
N GLU A 318 24.98 4.73 31.40
CA GLU A 318 25.41 3.40 31.82
C GLU A 318 25.43 2.43 30.64
N GLU A 319 24.32 2.34 29.85
CA GLU A 319 24.24 1.50 28.67
C GLU A 319 25.35 1.85 27.65
N ARG A 320 25.65 3.12 27.46
CA ARG A 320 26.74 3.56 26.56
C ARG A 320 28.13 3.11 27.01
N GLN A 321 28.33 2.88 28.32
CA GLN A 321 29.61 2.47 28.88
C GLN A 321 29.73 0.96 29.04
N THR A 322 28.61 0.26 29.18
CA THR A 322 28.59 -1.18 29.43
C THR A 322 28.27 -2.00 28.20
N GLU A 323 27.48 -1.47 27.26
CA GLU A 323 27.01 -2.20 26.10
C GLU A 323 27.81 -1.85 24.83
N GLY A 324 28.49 -2.84 24.28
CA GLY A 324 29.33 -2.65 23.09
C GLY A 324 28.56 -2.37 21.78
N ARG A 325 27.30 -2.80 21.70
CA ARG A 325 26.41 -2.62 20.55
C ARG A 325 25.03 -2.22 21.02
N LEU A 326 24.62 -1.02 20.68
CA LEU A 326 23.34 -0.44 21.05
C LEU A 326 22.46 -0.25 19.82
N ALA A 327 21.20 -0.68 19.92
CA ALA A 327 20.18 -0.40 18.90
C ALA A 327 18.86 -0.02 19.57
N ARG A 328 18.21 1.02 19.06
CA ARG A 328 16.82 1.32 19.38
C ARG A 328 15.92 0.73 18.33
N PHE A 329 14.89 0.01 18.76
CA PHE A 329 13.93 -0.67 17.91
C PHE A 329 12.52 -0.29 18.33
N ASP A 330 11.91 0.64 17.58
CA ASP A 330 10.55 1.11 17.81
C ASP A 330 9.64 0.53 16.73
N ALA A 331 8.70 -0.31 17.12
CA ALA A 331 7.90 -1.10 16.20
C ALA A 331 6.40 -0.85 16.39
N ARG A 332 5.63 -0.99 15.31
CA ARG A 332 4.18 -0.90 15.32
C ARG A 332 3.54 -1.80 14.27
N VAL A 333 2.35 -2.30 14.55
CA VAL A 333 1.43 -2.88 13.57
C VAL A 333 0.38 -1.82 13.25
N SER A 334 0.22 -1.48 11.98
CA SER A 334 -0.78 -0.47 11.56
C SER A 334 -2.12 -1.15 11.32
N TYR A 335 -2.15 -2.25 10.57
CA TYR A 335 -3.32 -3.10 10.34
C TYR A 335 -2.91 -4.46 9.79
N ASP A 336 -3.76 -5.45 10.05
CA ASP A 336 -3.57 -6.82 9.58
C ASP A 336 -3.99 -7.00 8.13
N ALA A 337 -3.46 -8.03 7.47
CA ALA A 337 -3.92 -8.43 6.15
C ALA A 337 -5.28 -9.16 6.26
N PHE A 338 -6.11 -9.00 5.25
CA PHE A 338 -7.32 -9.79 5.10
C PHE A 338 -7.48 -10.28 3.67
N ARG A 339 -8.21 -11.37 3.49
CA ARG A 339 -8.59 -11.91 2.20
C ARG A 339 -9.97 -12.58 2.30
N THR A 340 -10.89 -12.17 1.43
CA THR A 340 -12.16 -12.82 1.19
C THR A 340 -11.94 -14.02 0.25
N ASP A 341 -12.65 -15.09 0.46
CA ASP A 341 -12.53 -16.26 -0.41
C ASP A 341 -13.06 -15.95 -1.82
N PHE A 342 -12.38 -16.45 -2.85
CA PHE A 342 -12.70 -16.15 -4.25
C PHE A 342 -14.08 -16.67 -4.69
N ASP A 343 -14.55 -17.74 -4.06
CA ASP A 343 -15.86 -18.39 -4.26
C ASP A 343 -16.92 -17.91 -3.26
N SER A 344 -16.63 -16.85 -2.50
CA SER A 344 -17.62 -16.19 -1.65
C SER A 344 -18.79 -15.63 -2.47
N GLU A 345 -19.95 -15.50 -1.84
CA GLU A 345 -21.15 -14.94 -2.48
C GLU A 345 -20.89 -13.59 -3.18
N PRO A 346 -20.27 -12.56 -2.53
CA PRO A 346 -19.93 -11.31 -3.21
C PRO A 346 -18.94 -11.51 -4.36
N GLY A 347 -17.97 -12.41 -4.23
CA GLY A 347 -16.99 -12.71 -5.27
C GLY A 347 -17.65 -13.31 -6.52
N LEU A 348 -18.53 -14.27 -6.34
CA LEU A 348 -19.27 -14.91 -7.44
C LEU A 348 -20.26 -13.94 -8.08
N TRP A 349 -20.99 -13.15 -7.29
CA TRP A 349 -21.95 -12.17 -7.78
C TRP A 349 -21.30 -11.09 -8.63
N LEU A 350 -20.22 -10.48 -8.13
CA LEU A 350 -19.46 -9.45 -8.85
C LEU A 350 -18.77 -10.01 -10.10
N SER A 351 -18.18 -11.23 -10.02
CA SER A 351 -17.58 -11.88 -11.19
C SER A 351 -18.62 -12.11 -12.29
N ALA A 352 -19.79 -12.64 -11.95
CA ALA A 352 -20.87 -12.87 -12.92
C ALA A 352 -21.37 -11.56 -13.56
N GLY A 353 -21.48 -10.47 -12.77
CA GLY A 353 -21.84 -9.15 -13.27
C GLY A 353 -20.83 -8.62 -14.29
N LEU A 354 -19.53 -8.72 -13.97
CA LEU A 354 -18.46 -8.28 -14.85
C LEU A 354 -18.36 -9.14 -16.13
N VAL A 355 -18.50 -10.46 -16.02
CA VAL A 355 -18.56 -11.34 -17.19
C VAL A 355 -19.74 -10.98 -18.11
N ASN A 356 -20.90 -10.70 -17.54
CA ASN A 356 -22.06 -10.28 -18.34
C ASN A 356 -21.85 -8.94 -19.03
N LEU A 357 -21.11 -8.02 -18.42
CA LEU A 357 -20.87 -6.68 -18.95
C LEU A 357 -19.74 -6.66 -20.00
N PHE A 358 -18.62 -7.32 -19.70
CA PHE A 358 -17.39 -7.25 -20.49
C PHE A 358 -17.14 -8.49 -21.36
N GLY A 359 -17.87 -9.60 -21.14
CA GLY A 359 -17.71 -10.84 -21.89
C GLY A 359 -16.49 -11.68 -21.52
N GLU A 360 -15.77 -11.31 -20.45
CA GLU A 360 -14.58 -12.01 -19.98
C GLU A 360 -14.50 -12.04 -18.45
N GLU A 361 -13.77 -13.01 -17.92
CA GLU A 361 -13.52 -13.13 -16.48
C GLU A 361 -12.69 -11.93 -15.98
N PRO A 362 -13.05 -11.35 -14.82
CA PRO A 362 -12.23 -10.31 -14.22
C PRO A 362 -10.88 -10.85 -13.76
N VAL A 363 -9.88 -9.98 -13.72
CA VAL A 363 -8.62 -10.24 -13.00
C VAL A 363 -8.91 -10.27 -11.50
N LYS A 364 -8.45 -11.32 -10.82
CA LYS A 364 -8.72 -11.56 -9.38
C LYS A 364 -7.43 -11.52 -8.58
#